data_bfa250d5160c3054f241cb4a8f6cb367
#
_entry.id   bfa250d5160c3054f241cb4a8f6cb367
#
_cell.length_a   1.000
_cell.length_b   1.000
_cell.length_c   1.000
_cell.angle_alpha   90.00
_cell.angle_beta   90.00
_cell.angle_gamma   90.00
#
_symmetry.space_group_name_H-M   'P 1'
#
loop_
_entity.id
_entity.type
_entity.pdbx_description
1 polymer ?
#
loop_
_entity_poly.entity_id
_entity_poly.type
_entity_poly.pdbx_seq_one_letter_code
_entity_poly.pdbx_strand_id
1 'polypeptide(L)'
;MIIKKISFKRKNEPEFALRSFEFASHFNYIYSAKNSTGKSTFLRLLLYALGFSIPNTRKVKFDEFSIETQVENKEKTFVIRRENKKIWVNDSELILPTDAEVVHSIVFDSESFDLIDNILGAIYIDQDLGWTLLNRGTVIGRIKFYVEEFLHGLKGKDCDIDIKVSLRKIDDELEKYRQMKAVAEYKEQAIVATSEAAIEKGEIAFDTPSEALINERRELLWQKQSIEKRIRFLEKTLADDKKFVEWLESHNIIVKGSNGELIPVTQETIENFSDNNELNKIEVRREQIALKKLLEAIAAIDVEVSEQPMFFTGETVLETFERRIADIPLDLAAVEKTIKRLTKDQKKLREKLKESAITQNKWATRLSKYIFTYAQELGISEYIEKNDCFLFKDLKSISGAIYHKMVFVFRISYARILSENLKYKTPLFIDSPHGREIEKQAVDQMIEVLERDFAEHQIFVASIFDIQKTRKDNKVIEMNGKLFDIKSGQMTLFDDE
;
A
#
# COMPACT_ATOMS: atom_id res chain seq x y z
N MET A 1 -13.27 17.11 -14.94
CA MET A 1 -11.87 17.47 -14.59
C MET A 1 -11.02 17.27 -15.82
N ILE A 2 -10.24 18.29 -16.20
CA ILE A 2 -9.39 18.28 -17.40
C ILE A 2 -8.00 18.76 -17.00
N ILE A 3 -6.97 18.02 -17.35
CA ILE A 3 -5.58 18.44 -17.25
C ILE A 3 -5.26 19.21 -18.52
N LYS A 4 -5.00 20.51 -18.42
CA LYS A 4 -4.71 21.37 -19.58
C LYS A 4 -3.27 21.28 -20.02
N LYS A 5 -2.35 21.29 -19.02
CA LYS A 5 -0.92 21.42 -19.29
C LYS A 5 -0.12 20.79 -18.16
N ILE A 6 1.01 20.19 -18.50
CA ILE A 6 2.06 19.82 -17.56
C ILE A 6 3.38 20.41 -18.02
N SER A 7 4.14 20.95 -17.09
CA SER A 7 5.50 21.44 -17.33
C SER A 7 6.42 20.85 -16.26
N PHE A 8 7.62 20.40 -16.63
CA PHE A 8 8.58 19.86 -15.68
C PHE A 8 10.02 20.10 -16.07
N LYS A 9 10.88 20.27 -15.07
CA LYS A 9 12.34 20.44 -15.21
C LYS A 9 13.05 19.67 -14.10
N ARG A 10 14.29 19.23 -14.36
CA ARG A 10 15.15 18.67 -13.31
C ARG A 10 15.74 19.79 -12.45
N LYS A 11 15.76 19.59 -11.13
CA LYS A 11 16.23 20.62 -10.19
C LYS A 11 17.72 20.87 -10.26
N ASN A 12 18.51 19.84 -10.39
CA ASN A 12 19.99 19.89 -10.28
C ASN A 12 20.71 19.78 -11.64
N GLU A 13 19.99 19.84 -12.75
CA GLU A 13 20.53 19.71 -14.08
C GLU A 13 20.05 20.87 -14.95
N PRO A 14 20.78 22.01 -14.96
CA PRO A 14 20.39 23.19 -15.74
C PRO A 14 20.35 22.92 -17.26
N GLU A 15 21.10 21.90 -17.74
CA GLU A 15 21.08 21.45 -19.13
C GLU A 15 19.79 20.72 -19.51
N PHE A 16 19.00 20.29 -18.53
CA PHE A 16 17.69 19.71 -18.77
C PHE A 16 16.69 20.83 -19.06
N ALA A 17 16.35 21.00 -20.33
CA ALA A 17 15.41 22.01 -20.75
C ALA A 17 14.03 21.80 -20.11
N LEU A 18 13.34 22.90 -19.80
CA LEU A 18 11.93 22.87 -19.38
C LEU A 18 11.12 22.18 -20.48
N ARG A 19 10.41 21.12 -20.10
CA ARG A 19 9.49 20.42 -21.00
C ARG A 19 8.08 20.74 -20.64
N SER A 20 7.26 21.01 -21.65
CA SER A 20 5.87 21.39 -21.50
C SER A 20 5.01 20.65 -22.51
N PHE A 21 3.86 20.13 -22.02
CA PHE A 21 2.88 19.43 -22.84
C PHE A 21 1.50 19.99 -22.55
N GLU A 22 0.79 20.36 -23.58
CA GLU A 22 -0.61 20.73 -23.55
C GLU A 22 -1.45 19.55 -24.01
N PHE A 23 -2.63 19.37 -23.44
CA PHE A 23 -3.49 18.24 -23.71
C PHE A 23 -4.82 18.66 -24.34
N ALA A 24 -5.34 17.77 -25.18
CA ALA A 24 -6.70 17.88 -25.67
C ALA A 24 -7.70 17.56 -24.53
N SER A 25 -8.89 18.12 -24.63
CA SER A 25 -9.98 17.85 -23.67
C SER A 25 -10.52 16.42 -23.77
N HIS A 26 -10.17 15.70 -24.81
CA HIS A 26 -10.63 14.36 -25.14
C HIS A 26 -9.52 13.33 -25.08
N PHE A 27 -9.18 12.71 -26.22
CA PHE A 27 -8.15 11.69 -26.30
C PHE A 27 -6.76 12.29 -26.46
N ASN A 28 -5.84 11.80 -25.65
CA ASN A 28 -4.42 12.09 -25.70
C ASN A 28 -3.68 10.76 -25.86
N TYR A 29 -3.23 10.48 -27.08
CA TYR A 29 -2.49 9.27 -27.42
C TYR A 29 -1.00 9.51 -27.21
N ILE A 30 -0.40 8.80 -26.27
CA ILE A 30 1.02 8.82 -26.00
C ILE A 30 1.62 7.64 -26.75
N TYR A 31 2.10 7.94 -27.95
CA TYR A 31 2.51 6.92 -28.93
C TYR A 31 4.03 6.83 -29.07
N SER A 32 4.51 5.63 -29.25
CA SER A 32 5.84 5.35 -29.80
C SER A 32 5.88 3.92 -30.32
N ALA A 33 6.34 3.73 -31.53
CA ALA A 33 6.57 2.41 -32.12
C ALA A 33 7.64 1.59 -31.37
N LYS A 34 8.47 2.25 -30.55
CA LYS A 34 9.52 1.61 -29.76
C LYS A 34 9.09 1.44 -28.31
N ASN A 35 9.51 0.33 -27.71
CA ASN A 35 9.41 0.13 -26.26
C ASN A 35 10.43 0.99 -25.51
N SER A 36 10.20 1.20 -24.22
CA SER A 36 11.13 1.93 -23.31
C SER A 36 11.42 3.38 -23.69
N THR A 37 10.51 4.07 -24.38
CA THR A 37 10.60 5.49 -24.73
C THR A 37 10.10 6.42 -23.64
N GLY A 38 9.51 5.89 -22.54
CA GLY A 38 9.05 6.69 -21.41
C GLY A 38 7.52 6.90 -21.36
N LYS A 39 6.73 6.24 -22.21
CA LYS A 39 5.26 6.36 -22.24
C LYS A 39 4.61 6.12 -20.87
N SER A 40 4.84 4.96 -20.27
CA SER A 40 4.33 4.61 -18.93
C SER A 40 4.88 5.54 -17.84
N THR A 41 6.14 5.95 -17.96
CA THR A 41 6.76 6.92 -17.06
C THR A 41 6.08 8.27 -17.14
N PHE A 42 5.65 8.70 -18.32
CA PHE A 42 4.93 9.97 -18.52
C PHE A 42 3.52 9.92 -17.91
N LEU A 43 2.76 8.84 -18.09
CA LEU A 43 1.49 8.66 -17.39
C LEU A 43 1.66 8.68 -15.87
N ARG A 44 2.68 7.99 -15.37
CA ARG A 44 3.02 7.99 -13.93
C ARG A 44 3.42 9.39 -13.43
N LEU A 45 4.10 10.20 -14.26
CA LEU A 45 4.44 11.58 -13.95
C LEU A 45 3.19 12.46 -13.80
N LEU A 46 2.18 12.29 -14.68
CA LEU A 46 0.89 12.98 -14.57
C LEU A 46 0.19 12.64 -13.24
N LEU A 47 0.14 11.38 -12.89
CA LEU A 47 -0.46 10.94 -11.63
C LEU A 47 0.34 11.43 -10.40
N TYR A 48 1.67 11.41 -10.51
CA TYR A 48 2.53 11.98 -9.48
C TYR A 48 2.26 13.48 -9.31
N ALA A 49 2.10 14.23 -10.39
CA ALA A 49 1.79 15.66 -10.36
C ALA A 49 0.44 15.96 -9.67
N LEU A 50 -0.53 15.05 -9.77
CA LEU A 50 -1.84 15.16 -9.09
C LEU A 50 -1.80 14.80 -7.58
N GLY A 51 -0.63 14.53 -7.02
CA GLY A 51 -0.46 14.27 -5.59
C GLY A 51 -0.34 12.80 -5.19
N PHE A 52 -0.54 11.86 -6.11
CA PHE A 52 -0.44 10.43 -5.78
C PHE A 52 0.99 9.99 -5.45
N SER A 53 1.10 9.00 -4.55
CA SER A 53 2.38 8.38 -4.15
C SER A 53 2.82 7.34 -5.16
N ILE A 54 3.23 7.80 -6.34
CA ILE A 54 3.66 6.93 -7.45
C ILE A 54 5.13 6.53 -7.25
N PRO A 55 5.47 5.23 -7.35
CA PRO A 55 6.84 4.77 -7.21
C PRO A 55 7.72 5.28 -8.36
N ASN A 56 8.97 5.54 -8.06
CA ASN A 56 9.98 5.87 -9.06
C ASN A 56 10.13 4.74 -10.08
N THR A 57 10.45 5.07 -11.31
CA THR A 57 10.84 4.07 -12.31
C THR A 57 12.34 3.79 -12.20
N ARG A 58 12.82 2.66 -12.74
CA ARG A 58 14.23 2.23 -12.61
C ARG A 58 15.25 3.32 -12.99
N LYS A 59 14.91 4.24 -13.91
CA LYS A 59 15.81 5.27 -14.45
C LYS A 59 15.40 6.70 -14.14
N VAL A 60 14.19 6.90 -13.60
CA VAL A 60 13.60 8.22 -13.36
C VAL A 60 13.09 8.29 -11.93
N LYS A 61 13.63 9.21 -11.18
CA LYS A 61 13.18 9.56 -9.83
C LYS A 61 12.35 10.83 -9.93
N PHE A 62 11.06 10.73 -9.61
CA PHE A 62 10.15 11.87 -9.73
C PHE A 62 10.45 13.00 -8.74
N ASP A 63 11.09 12.70 -7.63
CA ASP A 63 11.53 13.66 -6.61
C ASP A 63 12.66 14.60 -7.09
N GLU A 64 13.36 14.24 -8.17
CA GLU A 64 14.36 15.10 -8.80
C GLU A 64 13.76 16.21 -9.66
N PHE A 65 12.44 16.17 -9.92
CA PHE A 65 11.77 17.15 -10.80
C PHE A 65 10.99 18.18 -10.00
N SER A 66 10.94 19.41 -10.55
CA SER A 66 9.93 20.41 -10.25
C SER A 66 8.86 20.33 -11.35
N ILE A 67 7.63 20.08 -10.95
CA ILE A 67 6.52 19.79 -11.84
C ILE A 67 5.40 20.80 -11.59
N GLU A 68 4.85 21.37 -12.64
CA GLU A 68 3.69 22.24 -12.59
C GLU A 68 2.61 21.71 -13.52
N THR A 69 1.38 21.63 -13.04
CA THR A 69 0.24 21.09 -13.78
C THR A 69 -0.97 22.02 -13.64
N GLN A 70 -1.57 22.37 -14.75
CA GLN A 70 -2.81 23.14 -14.78
C GLN A 70 -4.00 22.20 -14.94
N VAL A 71 -4.92 22.27 -14.01
CA VAL A 71 -6.11 21.41 -13.95
C VAL A 71 -7.36 22.28 -13.87
N GLU A 72 -8.35 21.92 -14.67
CA GLU A 72 -9.68 22.51 -14.60
C GLU A 72 -10.69 21.47 -14.08
N ASN A 73 -11.41 21.80 -13.03
CA ASN A 73 -12.46 20.94 -12.49
C ASN A 73 -13.72 21.77 -12.22
N LYS A 74 -14.83 21.43 -12.89
CA LYS A 74 -16.03 22.25 -12.94
C LYS A 74 -15.67 23.65 -13.45
N GLU A 75 -15.95 24.70 -12.70
CA GLU A 75 -15.63 26.09 -13.05
C GLU A 75 -14.34 26.61 -12.39
N LYS A 76 -13.59 25.72 -11.70
CA LYS A 76 -12.38 26.08 -10.96
C LYS A 76 -11.14 25.66 -11.73
N THR A 77 -10.18 26.55 -11.86
CA THR A 77 -8.85 26.25 -12.39
C THR A 77 -7.84 26.21 -11.25
N PHE A 78 -7.04 25.17 -11.20
CA PHE A 78 -5.97 24.98 -10.21
C PHE A 78 -4.63 24.92 -10.92
N VAL A 79 -3.62 25.49 -10.26
CA VAL A 79 -2.22 25.24 -10.56
C VAL A 79 -1.68 24.37 -9.46
N ILE A 80 -1.27 23.16 -9.81
CA ILE A 80 -0.66 22.21 -8.88
C ILE A 80 0.84 22.21 -9.17
N ARG A 81 1.64 22.62 -8.21
CA ARG A 81 3.10 22.53 -8.29
C ARG A 81 3.60 21.52 -7.29
N ARG A 82 4.47 20.62 -7.72
CA ARG A 82 5.04 19.58 -6.87
C ARG A 82 6.55 19.55 -6.94
N GLU A 83 7.16 19.50 -5.76
CA GLU A 83 8.59 19.37 -5.57
C GLU A 83 8.89 18.36 -4.45
N ASN A 84 9.18 17.13 -4.82
CA ASN A 84 9.41 16.04 -3.89
C ASN A 84 8.18 15.78 -2.99
N LYS A 85 8.31 16.04 -1.68
CA LYS A 85 7.22 15.88 -0.70
C LYS A 85 6.33 17.13 -0.59
N LYS A 86 6.78 18.27 -1.06
CA LYS A 86 6.00 19.51 -1.06
C LYS A 86 5.11 19.57 -2.28
N ILE A 87 3.86 19.93 -2.06
CA ILE A 87 2.88 20.16 -3.11
C ILE A 87 2.13 21.45 -2.80
N TRP A 88 1.95 22.28 -3.81
CA TRP A 88 1.15 23.49 -3.73
C TRP A 88 -0.07 23.33 -4.62
N VAL A 89 -1.25 23.57 -4.05
CA VAL A 89 -2.48 23.68 -4.81
C VAL A 89 -2.86 25.16 -4.80
N ASN A 90 -2.65 25.84 -5.91
CA ASN A 90 -2.58 27.30 -5.99
C ASN A 90 -1.52 27.82 -4.99
N ASP A 91 -1.94 28.62 -3.99
CA ASP A 91 -1.05 29.23 -3.00
C ASP A 91 -0.91 28.41 -1.70
N SER A 92 -1.63 27.30 -1.56
CA SER A 92 -1.62 26.46 -0.35
C SER A 92 -0.51 25.43 -0.41
N GLU A 93 0.48 25.54 0.51
CA GLU A 93 1.55 24.54 0.67
C GLU A 93 1.08 23.38 1.55
N LEU A 94 1.26 22.15 1.06
CA LEU A 94 0.89 20.91 1.71
C LEU A 94 2.08 19.92 1.63
N ILE A 95 2.13 18.94 2.51
CA ILE A 95 3.24 17.99 2.64
C ILE A 95 2.76 16.55 2.41
N LEU A 96 3.29 15.89 1.38
CA LEU A 96 2.99 14.49 1.09
C LEU A 96 3.94 13.53 1.84
N PRO A 97 3.47 12.39 2.33
CA PRO A 97 2.12 11.86 2.17
C PRO A 97 1.10 12.31 3.22
N THR A 98 1.50 13.12 4.21
CA THR A 98 0.67 13.50 5.37
C THR A 98 -0.64 14.16 4.95
N ASP A 99 -0.57 15.11 4.01
CA ASP A 99 -1.72 15.89 3.56
C ASP A 99 -2.33 15.35 2.26
N ALA A 100 -2.04 14.09 1.87
CA ALA A 100 -2.52 13.52 0.62
C ALA A 100 -4.04 13.54 0.49
N GLU A 101 -4.75 13.23 1.57
CA GLU A 101 -6.22 13.28 1.62
C GLU A 101 -6.75 14.69 1.34
N VAL A 102 -6.11 15.72 1.91
CA VAL A 102 -6.48 17.13 1.70
C VAL A 102 -6.23 17.53 0.25
N VAL A 103 -5.07 17.18 -0.31
CA VAL A 103 -4.75 17.45 -1.73
C VAL A 103 -5.81 16.81 -2.63
N HIS A 104 -6.11 15.54 -2.44
CA HIS A 104 -7.07 14.83 -3.29
C HIS A 104 -8.51 15.31 -3.06
N SER A 105 -8.89 15.72 -1.84
CA SER A 105 -10.21 16.30 -1.60
C SER A 105 -10.41 17.60 -2.37
N ILE A 106 -9.38 18.44 -2.46
CA ILE A 106 -9.40 19.68 -3.24
C ILE A 106 -9.43 19.39 -4.74
N VAL A 107 -8.52 18.52 -5.22
CA VAL A 107 -8.35 18.24 -6.65
C VAL A 107 -9.58 17.52 -7.23
N PHE A 108 -10.12 16.56 -6.48
CA PHE A 108 -11.28 15.76 -6.92
C PHE A 108 -12.61 16.25 -6.37
N ASP A 109 -12.63 17.38 -5.63
CA ASP A 109 -13.83 17.98 -5.05
C ASP A 109 -14.74 16.94 -4.35
N SER A 110 -14.14 16.15 -3.46
CA SER A 110 -14.81 15.09 -2.71
C SER A 110 -14.41 15.10 -1.23
N GLU A 111 -15.41 14.93 -0.35
CA GLU A 111 -15.21 14.85 1.09
C GLU A 111 -15.16 13.39 1.60
N SER A 112 -15.47 12.41 0.75
CA SER A 112 -15.46 11.00 1.10
C SER A 112 -14.04 10.42 1.05
N PHE A 113 -13.45 10.13 2.20
CA PHE A 113 -12.11 9.51 2.29
C PHE A 113 -12.04 8.15 1.59
N ASP A 114 -13.07 7.31 1.73
CA ASP A 114 -13.12 6.00 1.05
C ASP A 114 -13.10 6.15 -0.48
N LEU A 115 -13.76 7.19 -0.98
CA LEU A 115 -13.76 7.46 -2.41
C LEU A 115 -12.39 7.95 -2.85
N ILE A 116 -11.80 8.89 -2.10
CA ILE A 116 -10.47 9.46 -2.38
C ILE A 116 -9.39 8.38 -2.40
N ASP A 117 -9.36 7.50 -1.42
CA ASP A 117 -8.39 6.39 -1.35
C ASP A 117 -8.51 5.42 -2.54
N ASN A 118 -9.69 5.30 -3.13
CA ASN A 118 -9.97 4.38 -4.22
C ASN A 118 -10.07 5.05 -5.61
N ILE A 119 -9.98 6.38 -5.71
CA ILE A 119 -10.09 7.11 -6.99
C ILE A 119 -9.06 6.59 -8.00
N LEU A 120 -7.79 6.48 -7.61
CA LEU A 120 -6.74 6.04 -8.53
C LEU A 120 -7.06 4.67 -9.11
N GLY A 121 -7.59 3.78 -8.28
CA GLY A 121 -8.05 2.48 -8.71
C GLY A 121 -9.21 2.52 -9.71
N ALA A 122 -10.02 3.55 -9.74
CA ALA A 122 -11.11 3.70 -10.70
C ALA A 122 -10.67 4.37 -12.03
N ILE A 123 -9.63 5.21 -12.01
CA ILE A 123 -9.24 6.04 -13.18
C ILE A 123 -7.94 5.61 -13.87
N TYR A 124 -7.13 4.74 -13.26
CA TYR A 124 -5.83 4.35 -13.82
C TYR A 124 -5.68 2.84 -13.98
N ILE A 125 -5.32 2.41 -15.18
CA ILE A 125 -4.93 1.03 -15.50
C ILE A 125 -3.43 1.01 -15.74
N ASP A 126 -2.65 0.49 -14.78
CA ASP A 126 -1.21 0.35 -14.88
C ASP A 126 -0.81 -0.78 -15.83
N GLN A 127 0.34 -0.64 -16.49
CA GLN A 127 0.86 -1.61 -17.45
C GLN A 127 1.03 -3.01 -16.85
N ASP A 128 1.56 -3.11 -15.63
CA ASP A 128 1.94 -4.38 -15.00
C ASP A 128 0.82 -4.95 -14.12
N LEU A 129 0.32 -4.14 -13.18
CA LEU A 129 -0.65 -4.56 -12.17
C LEU A 129 -2.09 -4.23 -12.55
N GLY A 130 -2.31 -3.14 -13.30
CA GLY A 130 -3.65 -2.66 -13.62
C GLY A 130 -4.49 -3.68 -14.39
N TRP A 131 -3.88 -4.41 -15.30
CA TRP A 131 -4.54 -5.43 -16.12
C TRP A 131 -4.78 -6.76 -15.40
N THR A 132 -4.44 -6.85 -14.12
CA THR A 132 -4.79 -7.99 -13.25
C THR A 132 -5.75 -7.60 -12.13
N LEU A 133 -6.11 -6.33 -12.05
CA LEU A 133 -6.93 -5.77 -10.99
C LEU A 133 -8.41 -5.69 -11.39
N LEU A 134 -9.22 -6.59 -10.87
CA LEU A 134 -10.68 -6.56 -11.03
C LEU A 134 -11.34 -5.75 -9.92
N ASN A 135 -11.56 -6.38 -8.78
CA ASN A 135 -12.36 -5.85 -7.67
C ASN A 135 -11.54 -5.47 -6.44
N ARG A 136 -10.32 -6.00 -6.32
CA ARG A 136 -9.39 -5.67 -5.21
C ARG A 136 -7.95 -5.99 -5.58
N GLY A 137 -7.02 -5.20 -5.05
CA GLY A 137 -5.60 -5.46 -5.22
C GLY A 137 -4.78 -4.18 -5.26
N THR A 138 -3.52 -4.34 -5.65
CA THR A 138 -2.59 -3.21 -5.80
C THR A 138 -2.81 -2.53 -7.15
N VAL A 139 -3.00 -1.21 -7.11
CA VAL A 139 -3.10 -0.36 -8.31
C VAL A 139 -1.70 -0.07 -8.83
N ILE A 140 -0.86 0.53 -7.97
CA ILE A 140 0.55 0.81 -8.24
C ILE A 140 1.28 1.06 -6.91
N GLY A 141 2.49 0.54 -6.76
CA GLY A 141 3.29 0.71 -5.55
C GLY A 141 2.58 0.18 -4.31
N ARG A 142 2.25 1.07 -3.36
CA ARG A 142 1.51 0.74 -2.14
C ARG A 142 0.02 1.09 -2.22
N ILE A 143 -0.42 1.74 -3.28
CA ILE A 143 -1.81 2.16 -3.46
C ILE A 143 -2.65 0.94 -3.82
N LYS A 144 -3.68 0.69 -3.03
CA LYS A 144 -4.60 -0.42 -3.20
C LYS A 144 -5.99 0.07 -3.61
N PHE A 145 -6.77 -0.82 -4.19
CA PHE A 145 -8.16 -0.60 -4.54
C PHE A 145 -9.02 -1.70 -3.95
N TYR A 146 -10.13 -1.32 -3.37
CA TYR A 146 -11.13 -2.23 -2.81
C TYR A 146 -12.52 -1.78 -3.24
N VAL A 147 -13.21 -2.61 -3.99
CA VAL A 147 -14.55 -2.29 -4.50
C VAL A 147 -15.54 -2.04 -3.39
N GLU A 148 -15.38 -2.71 -2.24
CA GLU A 148 -16.21 -2.53 -1.05
C GLU A 148 -16.09 -1.09 -0.51
N GLU A 149 -14.87 -0.61 -0.31
CA GLU A 149 -14.59 0.75 0.15
C GLU A 149 -15.00 1.80 -0.89
N PHE A 150 -14.75 1.52 -2.17
CA PHE A 150 -15.19 2.37 -3.26
C PHE A 150 -16.71 2.53 -3.28
N LEU A 151 -17.49 1.43 -3.16
CA LEU A 151 -18.94 1.45 -3.10
C LEU A 151 -19.47 2.17 -1.85
N HIS A 152 -18.78 2.08 -0.72
CA HIS A 152 -19.08 2.85 0.48
C HIS A 152 -18.85 4.34 0.26
N GLY A 153 -17.71 4.71 -0.32
CA GLY A 153 -17.39 6.10 -0.64
C GLY A 153 -18.44 6.76 -1.55
N LEU A 154 -18.98 6.01 -2.50
CA LEU A 154 -20.06 6.47 -3.38
C LEU A 154 -21.40 6.71 -2.64
N LYS A 155 -21.64 6.06 -1.50
CA LYS A 155 -22.82 6.33 -0.65
C LYS A 155 -22.77 7.71 0.01
N GLY A 156 -21.58 8.29 0.14
CA GLY A 156 -21.37 9.61 0.78
C GLY A 156 -21.62 9.63 2.29
N LYS A 157 -21.60 8.47 2.94
CA LYS A 157 -21.68 8.33 4.40
C LYS A 157 -20.47 7.53 4.85
N ASP A 158 -19.78 8.01 5.87
CA ASP A 158 -18.75 7.27 6.59
C ASP A 158 -19.39 6.15 7.42
N CYS A 159 -19.96 5.15 6.72
CA CYS A 159 -20.47 3.94 7.34
C CYS A 159 -19.28 3.00 7.63
N ASP A 160 -19.36 2.30 8.78
CA ASP A 160 -18.42 1.25 9.15
C ASP A 160 -16.95 1.70 9.38
N ILE A 161 -16.76 2.94 9.89
CA ILE A 161 -15.41 3.48 10.22
C ILE A 161 -14.65 2.51 11.11
N ASP A 162 -15.29 1.92 12.13
CA ASP A 162 -14.64 0.98 13.05
C ASP A 162 -14.12 -0.28 12.34
N ILE A 163 -14.87 -0.79 11.36
CA ILE A 163 -14.48 -1.96 10.57
C ILE A 163 -13.24 -1.59 9.71
N LYS A 164 -13.24 -0.42 9.10
CA LYS A 164 -12.17 0.06 8.23
C LYS A 164 -10.88 0.34 9.01
N VAL A 165 -10.99 1.00 10.16
CA VAL A 165 -9.86 1.23 11.06
C VAL A 165 -9.26 -0.10 11.51
N SER A 166 -10.11 -1.08 11.85
CA SER A 166 -9.68 -2.42 12.23
C SER A 166 -9.00 -3.16 11.07
N LEU A 167 -9.51 -3.03 9.84
CA LEU A 167 -8.89 -3.61 8.64
C LEU A 167 -7.52 -3.00 8.36
N ARG A 168 -7.39 -1.67 8.40
CA ARG A 168 -6.09 -0.99 8.21
C ARG A 168 -5.05 -1.47 9.24
N LYS A 169 -5.43 -1.55 10.52
CA LYS A 169 -4.55 -2.09 11.57
C LYS A 169 -4.11 -3.52 11.29
N ILE A 170 -5.04 -4.38 10.89
CA ILE A 170 -4.72 -5.78 10.55
C ILE A 170 -3.83 -5.86 9.31
N ASP A 171 -4.05 -5.03 8.28
CA ASP A 171 -3.23 -4.99 7.07
C ASP A 171 -1.78 -4.57 7.42
N ASP A 172 -1.61 -3.56 8.27
CA ASP A 172 -0.29 -3.10 8.75
C ASP A 172 0.41 -4.17 9.61
N GLU A 173 -0.34 -4.84 10.48
CA GLU A 173 0.19 -5.95 11.27
C GLU A 173 0.61 -7.13 10.38
N LEU A 174 -0.22 -7.50 9.41
CA LEU A 174 0.11 -8.57 8.46
C LEU A 174 1.37 -8.25 7.66
N GLU A 175 1.57 -7.00 7.24
CA GLU A 175 2.79 -6.60 6.54
C GLU A 175 4.02 -6.77 7.44
N LYS A 176 3.95 -6.31 8.69
CA LYS A 176 5.02 -6.49 9.69
C LYS A 176 5.34 -7.97 9.95
N TYR A 177 4.31 -8.79 10.16
CA TYR A 177 4.50 -10.22 10.41
C TYR A 177 5.02 -10.97 9.18
N ARG A 178 4.67 -10.57 7.97
CA ARG A 178 5.26 -11.13 6.73
C ARG A 178 6.74 -10.78 6.58
N GLN A 179 7.14 -9.57 6.94
CA GLN A 179 8.55 -9.18 6.98
C GLN A 179 9.30 -10.00 8.06
N MET A 180 8.71 -10.16 9.24
CA MET A 180 9.25 -11.01 10.29
C MET A 180 9.37 -12.48 9.85
N LYS A 181 8.40 -12.98 9.09
CA LYS A 181 8.46 -14.34 8.53
C LYS A 181 9.65 -14.49 7.58
N ALA A 182 9.88 -13.56 6.67
CA ALA A 182 11.02 -13.60 5.76
C ALA A 182 12.37 -13.61 6.51
N VAL A 183 12.48 -12.83 7.59
CA VAL A 183 13.68 -12.82 8.44
C VAL A 183 13.83 -14.16 9.20
N ALA A 184 12.73 -14.75 9.70
CA ALA A 184 12.75 -16.01 10.41
C ALA A 184 13.10 -17.18 9.47
N GLU A 185 12.58 -17.20 8.25
CA GLU A 185 12.94 -18.20 7.23
C GLU A 185 14.42 -18.10 6.83
N TYR A 186 14.93 -16.89 6.66
CA TYR A 186 16.36 -16.67 6.38
C TYR A 186 17.23 -17.15 7.54
N LYS A 187 16.80 -16.89 8.80
CA LYS A 187 17.48 -17.37 10.00
C LYS A 187 17.59 -18.90 10.03
N GLU A 188 16.50 -19.63 9.75
CA GLU A 188 16.53 -21.10 9.72
C GLU A 188 17.51 -21.61 8.64
N GLN A 189 17.52 -20.99 7.47
CA GLN A 189 18.47 -21.31 6.40
C GLN A 189 19.93 -21.02 6.80
N ALA A 190 20.18 -19.90 7.46
CA ALA A 190 21.51 -19.54 7.96
C ALA A 190 22.01 -20.48 9.04
N ILE A 191 21.13 -20.97 9.93
CA ILE A 191 21.48 -21.96 10.96
C ILE A 191 21.86 -23.31 10.32
N VAL A 192 21.15 -23.74 9.29
CA VAL A 192 21.45 -24.98 8.54
C VAL A 192 22.80 -24.83 7.83
N ALA A 193 23.02 -23.73 7.11
CA ALA A 193 24.26 -23.47 6.39
C ALA A 193 25.49 -23.39 7.31
N THR A 194 25.34 -22.75 8.49
CA THR A 194 26.42 -22.68 9.50
C THR A 194 26.70 -24.04 10.14
N SER A 195 25.69 -24.88 10.34
CA SER A 195 25.88 -26.24 10.88
C SER A 195 26.56 -27.17 9.87
N GLU A 196 26.21 -27.07 8.59
CA GLU A 196 26.87 -27.81 7.50
C GLU A 196 28.33 -27.38 7.28
N ALA A 197 28.61 -26.08 7.31
CA ALA A 197 29.96 -25.54 7.19
C ALA A 197 30.86 -25.88 8.41
N ALA A 198 30.27 -26.00 9.60
CA ALA A 198 30.99 -26.43 10.82
C ALA A 198 31.36 -27.91 10.77
N ILE A 199 30.57 -28.74 10.10
CA ILE A 199 30.86 -30.17 9.90
C ILE A 199 31.96 -30.36 8.82
N GLU A 200 32.03 -29.53 7.81
CA GLU A 200 33.06 -29.58 6.74
C GLU A 200 34.42 -28.99 7.17
N LYS A 201 34.42 -27.98 8.06
CA LYS A 201 35.65 -27.39 8.63
C LYS A 201 35.98 -28.01 9.97
N GLY A 202 36.56 -29.18 9.97
CA GLY A 202 37.05 -29.82 11.18
C GLY A 202 37.80 -28.86 12.12
N GLU A 203 37.34 -28.76 13.36
CA GLU A 203 37.92 -28.17 14.57
C GLU A 203 38.79 -26.90 14.37
N ILE A 204 38.19 -25.76 14.53
CA ILE A 204 38.91 -24.51 14.84
C ILE A 204 39.08 -24.51 16.38
N ALA A 205 40.29 -24.71 16.85
CA ALA A 205 40.64 -24.56 18.27
C ALA A 205 40.59 -23.04 18.59
N PHE A 206 39.57 -22.64 19.34
CA PHE A 206 39.52 -21.29 19.94
C PHE A 206 40.48 -21.24 21.12
N ASP A 207 41.11 -20.08 21.30
CA ASP A 207 41.90 -19.80 22.50
C ASP A 207 40.94 -19.71 23.70
N THR A 208 41.21 -20.49 24.74
CA THR A 208 40.33 -20.77 25.88
C THR A 208 39.75 -19.55 26.62
N PRO A 209 40.40 -18.34 26.68
CA PRO A 209 39.83 -17.19 27.33
C PRO A 209 38.69 -16.53 26.53
N SER A 210 38.80 -16.46 25.21
CA SER A 210 37.79 -15.87 24.35
C SER A 210 36.49 -16.68 24.28
N GLU A 211 36.63 -18.02 24.37
CA GLU A 211 35.49 -18.93 24.37
C GLU A 211 34.68 -18.82 25.68
N ALA A 212 35.35 -18.61 26.81
CA ALA A 212 34.69 -18.38 28.09
C ALA A 212 33.86 -17.09 28.09
N LEU A 213 34.40 -15.97 27.57
CA LEU A 213 33.69 -14.70 27.46
C LEU A 213 32.49 -14.77 26.51
N ILE A 214 32.62 -15.48 25.40
CA ILE A 214 31.52 -15.69 24.45
C ILE A 214 30.39 -16.53 25.08
N ASN A 215 30.73 -17.55 25.83
CA ASN A 215 29.77 -18.40 26.55
C ASN A 215 29.07 -17.62 27.66
N GLU A 216 29.82 -16.85 28.45
CA GLU A 216 29.26 -15.97 29.47
C GLU A 216 28.31 -14.93 28.88
N ARG A 217 28.68 -14.30 27.77
CA ARG A 217 27.82 -13.38 27.02
C ARG A 217 26.53 -14.07 26.56
N ARG A 218 26.60 -15.30 26.07
CA ARG A 218 25.45 -16.09 25.64
C ARG A 218 24.49 -16.36 26.78
N GLU A 219 25.01 -16.71 27.96
CA GLU A 219 24.22 -16.95 29.15
C GLU A 219 23.52 -15.67 29.63
N LEU A 220 24.21 -14.56 29.66
CA LEU A 220 23.62 -13.25 29.99
C LEU A 220 22.53 -12.82 29.00
N LEU A 221 22.71 -13.08 27.71
CA LEU A 221 21.69 -12.84 26.69
C LEU A 221 20.45 -13.71 26.90
N TRP A 222 20.62 -14.97 27.30
CA TRP A 222 19.49 -15.84 27.61
C TRP A 222 18.75 -15.37 28.88
N GLN A 223 19.46 -14.96 29.92
CA GLN A 223 18.88 -14.38 31.13
C GLN A 223 18.11 -13.08 30.81
N LYS A 224 18.68 -12.20 29.99
CA LYS A 224 18.01 -10.99 29.47
C LYS A 224 16.67 -11.33 28.83
N GLN A 225 16.65 -12.31 27.95
CA GLN A 225 15.45 -12.73 27.24
C GLN A 225 14.36 -13.25 28.19
N SER A 226 14.75 -13.99 29.21
CA SER A 226 13.85 -14.51 30.24
C SER A 226 13.21 -13.37 31.05
N ILE A 227 14.03 -12.40 31.48
CA ILE A 227 13.56 -11.22 32.24
C ILE A 227 12.63 -10.35 31.38
N GLU A 228 12.98 -10.09 30.12
CA GLU A 228 12.13 -9.34 29.20
C GLU A 228 10.75 -9.99 28.97
N LYS A 229 10.71 -11.32 28.87
CA LYS A 229 9.45 -12.07 28.76
C LYS A 229 8.61 -11.93 30.04
N ARG A 230 9.24 -11.96 31.20
CA ARG A 230 8.58 -11.82 32.49
C ARG A 230 8.01 -10.40 32.68
N ILE A 231 8.78 -9.38 32.34
CA ILE A 231 8.32 -7.98 32.36
C ILE A 231 7.08 -7.82 31.46
N ARG A 232 7.14 -8.29 30.20
CA ARG A 232 6.00 -8.19 29.27
C ARG A 232 4.76 -8.92 29.78
N PHE A 233 4.95 -10.06 30.42
CA PHE A 233 3.84 -10.82 31.01
C PHE A 233 3.18 -10.02 32.17
N LEU A 234 3.97 -9.49 33.09
CA LEU A 234 3.49 -8.72 34.24
C LEU A 234 2.82 -7.40 33.78
N GLU A 235 3.42 -6.67 32.84
CA GLU A 235 2.84 -5.44 32.27
C GLU A 235 1.50 -5.73 31.57
N LYS A 236 1.44 -6.85 30.85
CA LYS A 236 0.18 -7.29 30.21
C LYS A 236 -0.88 -7.62 31.25
N THR A 237 -0.54 -8.35 32.29
CA THR A 237 -1.46 -8.68 33.39
C THR A 237 -2.01 -7.40 34.03
N LEU A 238 -1.14 -6.44 34.38
CA LEU A 238 -1.55 -5.15 34.91
C LEU A 238 -2.51 -4.36 33.99
N ALA A 239 -2.24 -4.42 32.69
CA ALA A 239 -3.08 -3.75 31.69
C ALA A 239 -4.44 -4.44 31.50
N ASP A 240 -4.46 -5.77 31.53
CA ASP A 240 -5.69 -6.56 31.40
C ASP A 240 -6.56 -6.45 32.68
N ASP A 241 -5.94 -6.46 33.85
CA ASP A 241 -6.61 -6.22 35.14
C ASP A 241 -7.26 -4.84 35.20
N LYS A 242 -6.55 -3.79 34.75
CA LYS A 242 -7.08 -2.44 34.69
C LYS A 242 -8.29 -2.35 33.75
N LYS A 243 -8.21 -2.92 32.56
CA LYS A 243 -9.32 -2.95 31.59
C LYS A 243 -10.52 -3.71 32.13
N PHE A 244 -10.27 -4.80 32.86
CA PHE A 244 -11.33 -5.61 33.45
C PHE A 244 -12.10 -4.81 34.51
N VAL A 245 -11.42 -4.07 35.37
CA VAL A 245 -12.11 -3.23 36.37
C VAL A 245 -12.83 -2.07 35.69
N GLU A 246 -12.22 -1.37 34.73
CA GLU A 246 -12.90 -0.32 33.95
C GLU A 246 -14.17 -0.85 33.26
N TRP A 247 -14.14 -2.09 32.79
CA TRP A 247 -15.31 -2.75 32.22
C TRP A 247 -16.41 -3.03 33.27
N LEU A 248 -16.05 -3.56 34.45
CA LEU A 248 -16.97 -3.81 35.55
C LEU A 248 -17.66 -2.51 36.03
N GLU A 249 -16.90 -1.44 36.20
CA GLU A 249 -17.38 -0.14 36.59
C GLU A 249 -18.33 0.47 35.53
N SER A 250 -17.97 0.34 34.25
CA SER A 250 -18.82 0.86 33.15
C SER A 250 -20.15 0.17 33.02
N HIS A 251 -20.28 -1.08 33.50
CA HIS A 251 -21.49 -1.86 33.48
C HIS A 251 -22.29 -1.78 34.79
N ASN A 252 -21.87 -0.93 35.77
CA ASN A 252 -22.51 -0.75 37.05
C ASN A 252 -22.84 -2.09 37.75
N ILE A 253 -21.89 -3.01 37.78
CA ILE A 253 -22.12 -4.33 38.40
C ILE A 253 -22.19 -4.15 39.90
N ILE A 254 -23.27 -4.67 40.49
CA ILE A 254 -23.55 -4.60 41.93
C ILE A 254 -23.67 -6.02 42.46
N VAL A 255 -22.95 -6.33 43.52
CA VAL A 255 -23.02 -7.61 44.23
C VAL A 255 -23.81 -7.43 45.54
N LYS A 256 -24.69 -8.38 45.84
CA LYS A 256 -25.43 -8.40 47.09
C LYS A 256 -24.59 -9.11 48.14
N GLY A 257 -24.16 -8.36 49.14
CA GLY A 257 -23.44 -8.91 50.29
C GLY A 257 -24.31 -9.84 51.17
N SER A 258 -23.67 -10.58 52.04
CA SER A 258 -24.34 -11.55 52.96
C SER A 258 -25.38 -10.91 53.88
N ASN A 259 -25.26 -9.61 54.15
CA ASN A 259 -26.18 -8.85 54.99
C ASN A 259 -27.28 -8.13 54.17
N GLY A 260 -27.36 -8.40 52.85
CA GLY A 260 -28.33 -7.75 51.96
C GLY A 260 -27.91 -6.39 51.41
N GLU A 261 -26.70 -5.93 51.71
CA GLU A 261 -26.15 -4.70 51.20
C GLU A 261 -25.82 -4.83 49.69
N LEU A 262 -26.10 -3.75 48.98
CA LEU A 262 -25.74 -3.65 47.55
C LEU A 262 -24.35 -2.96 47.42
N ILE A 263 -23.35 -3.74 47.07
CA ILE A 263 -21.97 -3.26 46.97
C ILE A 263 -21.62 -3.12 45.48
N PRO A 264 -21.30 -1.91 44.99
CA PRO A 264 -20.79 -1.75 43.63
C PRO A 264 -19.41 -2.37 43.50
N VAL A 265 -19.17 -3.06 42.39
CA VAL A 265 -17.86 -3.66 42.09
C VAL A 265 -16.95 -2.60 41.51
N THR A 266 -16.01 -2.11 42.34
CA THR A 266 -15.01 -1.09 41.99
C THR A 266 -13.61 -1.61 42.34
N GLN A 267 -12.59 -0.88 41.91
CA GLN A 267 -11.22 -1.22 42.26
C GLN A 267 -10.96 -1.39 43.77
N GLU A 268 -11.74 -0.62 44.60
CA GLU A 268 -11.59 -0.62 46.04
C GLU A 268 -12.39 -1.75 46.75
N THR A 269 -13.46 -2.22 46.11
CA THR A 269 -14.33 -3.25 46.67
C THR A 269 -13.94 -4.68 46.30
N ILE A 270 -13.03 -4.86 45.37
CA ILE A 270 -12.47 -6.18 45.02
C ILE A 270 -11.36 -6.52 46.01
N GLU A 271 -11.59 -7.55 46.83
CA GLU A 271 -10.63 -7.99 47.84
C GLU A 271 -9.26 -8.35 47.23
N ASN A 272 -8.18 -7.82 47.83
CA ASN A 272 -6.78 -8.01 47.40
C ASN A 272 -6.42 -7.52 46.00
N PHE A 273 -7.32 -6.84 45.26
CA PHE A 273 -7.01 -6.36 43.91
C PHE A 273 -5.96 -5.25 43.93
N SER A 274 -6.09 -4.28 44.82
CA SER A 274 -5.13 -3.18 44.97
C SER A 274 -3.75 -3.71 45.40
N ASP A 275 -3.72 -4.64 46.34
CA ASP A 275 -2.46 -5.21 46.87
C ASP A 275 -1.76 -6.06 45.81
N ASN A 276 -2.49 -6.86 45.05
CA ASN A 276 -1.93 -7.65 43.94
C ASN A 276 -1.38 -6.75 42.83
N ASN A 277 -2.07 -5.67 42.49
CA ASN A 277 -1.58 -4.69 41.53
C ASN A 277 -0.31 -3.98 41.99
N GLU A 278 -0.21 -3.62 43.26
CA GLU A 278 0.99 -3.02 43.83
C GLU A 278 2.15 -4.01 43.85
N LEU A 279 1.90 -5.27 44.23
CA LEU A 279 2.92 -6.32 44.16
C LEU A 279 3.43 -6.55 42.73
N ASN A 280 2.54 -6.63 41.77
CA ASN A 280 2.92 -6.76 40.35
C ASN A 280 3.75 -5.55 39.84
N LYS A 281 3.40 -4.33 40.26
CA LYS A 281 4.20 -3.13 39.94
C LYS A 281 5.58 -3.16 40.57
N ILE A 282 5.69 -3.63 41.82
CA ILE A 282 6.98 -3.80 42.51
C ILE A 282 7.82 -4.86 41.80
N GLU A 283 7.20 -5.96 41.39
CA GLU A 283 7.88 -7.03 40.65
C GLU A 283 8.38 -6.55 39.27
N VAL A 284 7.58 -5.78 38.52
CA VAL A 284 8.02 -5.14 37.27
C VAL A 284 9.25 -4.26 37.51
N ARG A 285 9.23 -3.39 38.55
CA ARG A 285 10.38 -2.55 38.87
C ARG A 285 11.61 -3.36 39.22
N ARG A 286 11.46 -4.45 40.00
CA ARG A 286 12.55 -5.35 40.37
C ARG A 286 13.18 -5.99 39.13
N GLU A 287 12.36 -6.50 38.22
CA GLU A 287 12.82 -7.11 36.97
C GLU A 287 13.47 -6.07 36.04
N GLN A 288 12.97 -4.83 35.99
CA GLN A 288 13.60 -3.73 35.24
C GLN A 288 15.00 -3.36 35.79
N ILE A 289 15.17 -3.39 37.11
CA ILE A 289 16.49 -3.15 37.74
C ILE A 289 17.44 -4.31 37.42
N ALA A 290 16.96 -5.55 37.47
CA ALA A 290 17.74 -6.72 37.09
C ALA A 290 18.17 -6.66 35.62
N LEU A 291 17.24 -6.28 34.72
CA LEU A 291 17.52 -6.10 33.30
C LEU A 291 18.60 -5.04 33.06
N LYS A 292 18.54 -3.91 33.78
CA LYS A 292 19.56 -2.85 33.68
C LYS A 292 20.95 -3.35 34.05
N LYS A 293 21.08 -4.07 35.18
CA LYS A 293 22.35 -4.66 35.61
C LYS A 293 22.90 -5.66 34.59
N LEU A 294 22.02 -6.42 33.99
CA LEU A 294 22.36 -7.43 32.99
C LEU A 294 22.85 -6.78 31.69
N LEU A 295 22.24 -5.67 31.29
CA LEU A 295 22.70 -4.88 30.14
C LEU A 295 24.06 -4.23 30.38
N GLU A 296 24.33 -3.75 31.60
CA GLU A 296 25.65 -3.23 32.00
C GLU A 296 26.72 -4.33 31.95
N ALA A 297 26.40 -5.55 32.41
CA ALA A 297 27.30 -6.69 32.36
C ALA A 297 27.59 -7.14 30.89
N ILE A 298 26.57 -7.18 30.04
CA ILE A 298 26.74 -7.51 28.61
C ILE A 298 27.64 -6.46 27.94
N ALA A 299 27.41 -5.17 28.21
CA ALA A 299 28.22 -4.09 27.66
C ALA A 299 29.70 -4.18 28.12
N ALA A 300 29.95 -4.58 29.36
CA ALA A 300 31.31 -4.78 29.86
C ALA A 300 32.03 -5.93 29.11
N ILE A 301 31.35 -7.05 28.90
CA ILE A 301 31.90 -8.17 28.12
C ILE A 301 32.11 -7.76 26.66
N ASP A 302 31.19 -7.00 26.05
CA ASP A 302 31.34 -6.51 24.69
C ASP A 302 32.59 -5.63 24.51
N VAL A 303 32.92 -4.82 25.50
CA VAL A 303 34.16 -4.04 25.50
C VAL A 303 35.39 -4.96 25.64
N GLU A 304 35.35 -5.94 26.55
CA GLU A 304 36.46 -6.84 26.80
C GLU A 304 36.75 -7.75 25.60
N VAL A 305 35.70 -8.20 24.93
CA VAL A 305 35.79 -8.96 23.66
C VAL A 305 36.34 -8.07 22.52
N SER A 306 36.02 -6.76 22.49
CA SER A 306 36.50 -5.84 21.46
C SER A 306 37.97 -5.44 21.63
N GLU A 307 38.52 -5.49 22.84
CA GLU A 307 39.92 -5.15 23.15
C GLU A 307 40.91 -6.32 22.95
N GLN A 308 40.41 -7.54 22.78
CA GLN A 308 41.27 -8.69 22.48
C GLN A 308 41.68 -8.65 21.01
N PRO A 309 42.99 -8.91 20.67
CA PRO A 309 43.42 -9.02 19.31
C PRO A 309 42.74 -10.23 18.66
N MET A 310 41.63 -10.00 17.99
CA MET A 310 41.01 -10.99 17.15
C MET A 310 41.96 -11.26 15.96
N PHE A 311 42.56 -12.44 15.95
CA PHE A 311 43.10 -12.97 14.72
C PHE A 311 41.91 -13.26 13.79
N PHE A 312 41.56 -12.27 12.98
CA PHE A 312 40.60 -12.42 11.90
C PHE A 312 41.14 -13.40 10.88
N THR A 313 40.88 -14.68 11.06
CA THR A 313 40.83 -15.58 9.92
C THR A 313 39.56 -15.21 9.17
N GLY A 314 39.70 -14.38 8.16
CA GLY A 314 38.83 -14.06 7.04
C GLY A 314 37.32 -14.35 7.13
N GLU A 315 36.64 -14.05 8.25
CA GLU A 315 35.17 -14.04 8.25
C GLU A 315 34.68 -12.95 7.30
N THR A 316 33.91 -13.32 6.33
CA THR A 316 33.29 -12.40 5.40
C THR A 316 32.22 -11.57 6.14
N VAL A 317 31.96 -10.35 5.64
CA VAL A 317 30.86 -9.50 6.13
C VAL A 317 29.53 -10.26 6.13
N LEU A 318 29.38 -11.21 5.22
CA LEU A 318 28.21 -12.10 5.11
C LEU A 318 28.10 -13.04 6.31
N GLU A 319 29.17 -13.71 6.73
CA GLU A 319 29.16 -14.63 7.88
C GLU A 319 28.86 -13.90 9.20
N THR A 320 29.39 -12.69 9.35
CA THR A 320 29.04 -11.83 10.51
C THR A 320 27.56 -11.41 10.50
N PHE A 321 27.00 -11.13 9.33
CA PHE A 321 25.59 -10.79 9.14
C PHE A 321 24.68 -12.00 9.44
N GLU A 322 25.02 -13.17 8.93
CA GLU A 322 24.29 -14.43 9.16
C GLU A 322 24.27 -14.82 10.63
N ARG A 323 25.38 -14.66 11.34
CA ARG A 323 25.44 -14.89 12.79
C ARG A 323 24.55 -13.92 13.56
N ARG A 324 24.55 -12.62 13.22
CA ARG A 324 23.66 -11.63 13.85
C ARG A 324 22.18 -11.93 13.61
N ILE A 325 21.83 -12.44 12.45
CA ILE A 325 20.45 -12.86 12.15
C ILE A 325 20.08 -14.13 12.94
N ALA A 326 21.00 -15.09 13.07
CA ALA A 326 20.76 -16.31 13.84
C ALA A 326 20.43 -16.00 15.32
N ASP A 327 20.98 -14.92 15.89
CA ASP A 327 20.74 -14.50 17.27
C ASP A 327 19.39 -13.78 17.50
N ILE A 328 18.64 -13.44 16.45
CA ILE A 328 17.33 -12.80 16.61
C ILE A 328 16.32 -13.80 17.19
N PRO A 329 15.64 -13.50 18.31
CA PRO A 329 14.67 -14.42 18.92
C PRO A 329 13.33 -14.41 18.15
N LEU A 330 13.30 -15.00 16.97
CA LEU A 330 12.13 -15.16 16.13
C LEU A 330 11.75 -16.65 16.04
N ASP A 331 10.53 -16.96 16.49
CA ASP A 331 9.90 -18.27 16.34
C ASP A 331 9.02 -18.26 15.08
N LEU A 332 9.44 -18.96 14.04
CA LEU A 332 8.73 -19.07 12.77
C LEU A 332 7.31 -19.61 12.96
N ALA A 333 7.12 -20.62 13.80
CA ALA A 333 5.81 -21.21 14.04
C ALA A 333 4.84 -20.22 14.72
N ALA A 334 5.32 -19.43 15.68
CA ALA A 334 4.53 -18.39 16.33
C ALA A 334 4.16 -17.26 15.35
N VAL A 335 5.10 -16.85 14.49
CA VAL A 335 4.86 -15.85 13.43
C VAL A 335 3.82 -16.36 12.44
N GLU A 336 3.93 -17.59 11.94
CA GLU A 336 2.96 -18.17 11.02
C GLU A 336 1.57 -18.34 11.64
N LYS A 337 1.48 -18.77 12.90
CA LYS A 337 0.22 -18.84 13.63
C LYS A 337 -0.46 -17.49 13.73
N THR A 338 0.31 -16.43 13.97
CA THR A 338 -0.21 -15.06 14.03
C THR A 338 -0.69 -14.59 12.67
N ILE A 339 0.07 -14.84 11.60
CA ILE A 339 -0.34 -14.53 10.22
C ILE A 339 -1.66 -15.24 9.89
N LYS A 340 -1.80 -16.53 10.21
CA LYS A 340 -3.05 -17.28 9.97
C LYS A 340 -4.25 -16.68 10.72
N ARG A 341 -4.06 -16.29 12.00
CA ARG A 341 -5.10 -15.62 12.80
C ARG A 341 -5.50 -14.29 12.17
N LEU A 342 -4.55 -13.41 11.91
CA LEU A 342 -4.79 -12.08 11.33
C LEU A 342 -5.47 -12.18 9.96
N THR A 343 -5.05 -13.14 9.13
CA THR A 343 -5.70 -13.40 7.82
C THR A 343 -7.16 -13.83 7.97
N LYS A 344 -7.46 -14.66 8.98
CA LYS A 344 -8.83 -15.07 9.27
C LYS A 344 -9.69 -13.89 9.75
N ASP A 345 -9.14 -13.04 10.62
CA ASP A 345 -9.85 -11.87 11.14
C ASP A 345 -10.05 -10.81 10.06
N GLN A 346 -9.05 -10.58 9.20
CA GLN A 346 -9.16 -9.76 8.00
C GLN A 346 -10.31 -10.24 7.09
N LYS A 347 -10.39 -11.55 6.84
CA LYS A 347 -11.44 -12.12 6.00
C LYS A 347 -12.83 -11.86 6.57
N LYS A 348 -13.03 -12.05 7.88
CA LYS A 348 -14.30 -11.79 8.55
C LYS A 348 -14.73 -10.32 8.46
N LEU A 349 -13.80 -9.39 8.69
CA LEU A 349 -14.10 -7.96 8.60
C LEU A 349 -14.41 -7.54 7.15
N ARG A 350 -13.71 -8.11 6.16
CA ARG A 350 -14.00 -7.87 4.74
C ARG A 350 -15.37 -8.42 4.33
N GLU A 351 -15.78 -9.56 4.85
CA GLU A 351 -17.13 -10.10 4.60
C GLU A 351 -18.21 -9.16 5.15
N LYS A 352 -18.04 -8.64 6.37
CA LYS A 352 -18.97 -7.65 6.93
C LYS A 352 -19.01 -6.36 6.10
N LEU A 353 -17.86 -5.83 5.68
CA LEU A 353 -17.79 -4.64 4.85
C LEU A 353 -18.47 -4.87 3.49
N LYS A 354 -18.28 -6.06 2.90
CA LYS A 354 -18.92 -6.47 1.65
C LYS A 354 -20.45 -6.52 1.77
N GLU A 355 -20.97 -7.11 2.82
CA GLU A 355 -22.41 -7.16 3.08
C GLU A 355 -22.99 -5.74 3.22
N SER A 356 -22.32 -4.87 3.98
CA SER A 356 -22.70 -3.47 4.12
C SER A 356 -22.59 -2.69 2.79
N ALA A 357 -21.59 -2.99 1.94
CA ALA A 357 -21.41 -2.33 0.66
C ALA A 357 -22.55 -2.60 -0.33
N ILE A 358 -23.15 -3.80 -0.29
CA ILE A 358 -24.25 -4.18 -1.19
C ILE A 358 -25.61 -3.73 -0.64
N THR A 359 -25.81 -3.87 0.67
CA THR A 359 -27.11 -3.66 1.29
C THR A 359 -27.63 -2.25 1.02
N GLN A 360 -28.76 -2.15 0.30
CA GLN A 360 -29.42 -0.89 -0.07
C GLN A 360 -28.49 0.09 -0.82
N ASN A 361 -27.52 -0.41 -1.60
CA ASN A 361 -26.59 0.43 -2.36
C ASN A 361 -26.96 0.51 -3.83
N LYS A 362 -27.59 1.63 -4.23
CA LYS A 362 -27.94 1.91 -5.63
C LYS A 362 -26.73 1.87 -6.59
N TRP A 363 -25.52 2.18 -6.07
CA TRP A 363 -24.30 2.21 -6.88
C TRP A 363 -23.80 0.80 -7.19
N ALA A 364 -23.99 -0.17 -6.27
CA ALA A 364 -23.67 -1.56 -6.51
C ALA A 364 -24.52 -2.12 -7.68
N THR A 365 -25.83 -1.87 -7.65
CA THR A 365 -26.74 -2.29 -8.72
C THR A 365 -26.42 -1.60 -10.07
N ARG A 366 -26.09 -0.30 -10.05
CA ARG A 366 -25.67 0.40 -11.26
C ARG A 366 -24.35 -0.12 -11.82
N LEU A 367 -23.38 -0.36 -10.94
CA LEU A 367 -22.09 -0.94 -11.32
C LEU A 367 -22.27 -2.30 -12.00
N SER A 368 -23.02 -3.19 -11.37
CA SER A 368 -23.35 -4.50 -11.90
C SER A 368 -24.00 -4.42 -13.30
N LYS A 369 -24.92 -3.45 -13.48
CA LYS A 369 -25.56 -3.20 -14.77
C LYS A 369 -24.54 -2.76 -15.84
N TYR A 370 -23.65 -1.81 -15.53
CA TYR A 370 -22.63 -1.35 -16.49
C TYR A 370 -21.64 -2.45 -16.85
N ILE A 371 -21.16 -3.19 -15.85
CA ILE A 371 -20.28 -4.34 -16.10
C ILE A 371 -20.96 -5.33 -17.06
N PHE A 372 -22.23 -5.68 -16.81
CA PHE A 372 -22.95 -6.60 -17.67
C PHE A 372 -23.15 -6.06 -19.09
N THR A 373 -23.51 -4.77 -19.24
CA THR A 373 -23.69 -4.12 -20.55
C THR A 373 -22.40 -4.13 -21.37
N TYR A 374 -21.29 -3.70 -20.81
CA TYR A 374 -20.00 -3.70 -21.51
C TYR A 374 -19.48 -5.13 -21.78
N ALA A 375 -19.78 -6.06 -20.90
CA ALA A 375 -19.43 -7.46 -21.13
C ALA A 375 -20.20 -8.08 -22.29
N GLN A 376 -21.47 -7.73 -22.46
CA GLN A 376 -22.26 -8.14 -23.63
C GLN A 376 -21.66 -7.58 -24.92
N GLU A 377 -21.27 -6.33 -24.90
CA GLU A 377 -20.70 -5.65 -26.07
C GLU A 377 -19.34 -6.24 -26.49
N LEU A 378 -18.50 -6.60 -25.51
CA LEU A 378 -17.19 -7.22 -25.78
C LEU A 378 -17.26 -8.76 -25.93
N GLY A 379 -18.47 -9.35 -25.92
CA GLY A 379 -18.68 -10.79 -26.14
C GLY A 379 -18.21 -11.68 -25.00
N ILE A 380 -18.26 -11.19 -23.75
CA ILE A 380 -17.80 -11.92 -22.57
C ILE A 380 -18.88 -12.04 -21.46
N SER A 381 -20.15 -11.79 -21.79
CA SER A 381 -21.24 -11.76 -20.81
C SER A 381 -21.55 -13.13 -20.20
N GLU A 382 -21.15 -14.23 -20.83
CA GLU A 382 -21.32 -15.59 -20.29
C GLU A 382 -20.54 -15.84 -18.99
N TYR A 383 -19.47 -15.07 -18.74
CA TYR A 383 -18.66 -15.15 -17.53
C TYR A 383 -19.20 -14.27 -16.38
N ILE A 384 -20.29 -13.53 -16.60
CA ILE A 384 -20.82 -12.54 -15.67
C ILE A 384 -22.24 -12.90 -15.25
N GLU A 385 -22.48 -13.04 -13.96
CA GLU A 385 -23.82 -13.20 -13.42
C GLU A 385 -24.54 -11.85 -13.28
N LYS A 386 -25.85 -11.82 -13.54
CA LYS A 386 -26.68 -10.61 -13.43
C LYS A 386 -27.09 -10.28 -11.99
N ASN A 387 -26.17 -10.37 -11.04
CA ASN A 387 -26.44 -10.04 -9.65
C ASN A 387 -25.30 -9.23 -9.03
N ASP A 388 -25.59 -8.46 -7.99
CA ASP A 388 -24.62 -7.60 -7.36
C ASP A 388 -23.51 -8.39 -6.63
N CYS A 389 -23.80 -9.64 -6.22
CA CYS A 389 -22.82 -10.53 -5.59
C CYS A 389 -21.66 -10.90 -6.52
N PHE A 390 -21.85 -10.78 -7.82
CA PHE A 390 -20.81 -10.99 -8.82
C PHE A 390 -19.59 -10.06 -8.61
N LEU A 391 -19.82 -8.83 -8.17
CA LEU A 391 -18.76 -7.83 -7.93
C LEU A 391 -17.65 -8.33 -6.99
N PHE A 392 -17.93 -9.35 -6.18
CA PHE A 392 -17.02 -9.87 -5.18
C PHE A 392 -16.50 -11.28 -5.47
N LYS A 393 -16.87 -11.85 -6.62
CA LYS A 393 -16.40 -13.19 -7.02
C LYS A 393 -14.91 -13.15 -7.36
N ASP A 394 -14.24 -14.25 -7.07
CA ASP A 394 -12.86 -14.48 -7.53
C ASP A 394 -12.92 -15.05 -8.95
N LEU A 395 -12.52 -14.23 -9.91
CA LEU A 395 -12.52 -14.57 -11.34
C LEU A 395 -11.15 -15.05 -11.84
N LYS A 396 -10.26 -15.46 -10.93
CA LYS A 396 -8.90 -15.92 -11.30
C LYS A 396 -8.85 -17.19 -12.15
N SER A 397 -9.94 -17.93 -12.21
CA SER A 397 -10.07 -19.09 -13.12
C SER A 397 -10.15 -18.69 -14.59
N ILE A 398 -10.48 -17.43 -14.89
CA ILE A 398 -10.53 -16.89 -16.24
C ILE A 398 -9.13 -16.39 -16.59
N SER A 399 -8.62 -16.73 -17.77
CA SER A 399 -7.28 -16.38 -18.23
C SER A 399 -7.28 -15.80 -19.63
N GLY A 400 -6.13 -15.29 -20.06
CA GLY A 400 -5.90 -14.81 -21.42
C GLY A 400 -6.71 -13.57 -21.80
N ALA A 401 -7.08 -13.47 -23.08
CA ALA A 401 -7.78 -12.32 -23.64
C ALA A 401 -9.12 -12.02 -22.96
N ILE A 402 -9.85 -13.07 -22.50
CA ILE A 402 -11.14 -12.91 -21.81
C ILE A 402 -10.94 -12.16 -20.48
N TYR A 403 -9.94 -12.56 -19.70
CA TYR A 403 -9.63 -11.90 -18.43
C TYR A 403 -9.27 -10.42 -18.65
N HIS A 404 -8.51 -10.11 -19.67
CA HIS A 404 -8.13 -8.75 -20.03
C HIS A 404 -9.35 -7.89 -20.41
N LYS A 405 -10.25 -8.41 -21.26
CA LYS A 405 -11.53 -7.75 -21.56
C LYS A 405 -12.36 -7.54 -20.29
N MET A 406 -12.36 -8.53 -19.38
CA MET A 406 -13.06 -8.44 -18.11
C MET A 406 -12.51 -7.30 -17.24
N VAL A 407 -11.19 -7.22 -17.11
CA VAL A 407 -10.54 -6.12 -16.38
C VAL A 407 -10.93 -4.77 -16.99
N PHE A 408 -10.87 -4.63 -18.30
CA PHE A 408 -11.26 -3.39 -18.98
C PHE A 408 -12.70 -3.02 -18.65
N VAL A 409 -13.64 -3.96 -18.77
CA VAL A 409 -15.07 -3.76 -18.47
C VAL A 409 -15.27 -3.25 -17.03
N PHE A 410 -14.62 -3.88 -16.06
CA PHE A 410 -14.71 -3.47 -14.67
C PHE A 410 -14.17 -2.03 -14.49
N ARG A 411 -13.01 -1.73 -15.07
CA ARG A 411 -12.32 -0.44 -14.90
C ARG A 411 -13.12 0.71 -15.49
N ILE A 412 -13.65 0.57 -16.70
CA ILE A 412 -14.48 1.62 -17.30
C ILE A 412 -15.81 1.76 -16.54
N SER A 413 -16.35 0.68 -16.00
CA SER A 413 -17.58 0.74 -15.18
C SER A 413 -17.35 1.49 -13.87
N TYR A 414 -16.19 1.31 -13.20
CA TYR A 414 -15.81 2.11 -12.02
C TYR A 414 -15.69 3.60 -12.38
N ALA A 415 -15.01 3.93 -13.46
CA ALA A 415 -14.86 5.31 -13.92
C ALA A 415 -16.21 5.97 -14.24
N ARG A 416 -17.12 5.22 -14.82
CA ARG A 416 -18.46 5.71 -15.16
C ARG A 416 -19.27 6.05 -13.92
N ILE A 417 -19.38 5.14 -12.96
CA ILE A 417 -20.14 5.41 -11.74
C ILE A 417 -19.47 6.47 -10.85
N LEU A 418 -18.14 6.55 -10.84
CA LEU A 418 -17.38 7.60 -10.17
C LEU A 418 -17.79 8.98 -10.72
N SER A 419 -17.79 9.13 -12.05
CA SER A 419 -18.16 10.39 -12.72
C SER A 419 -19.61 10.75 -12.49
N GLU A 420 -20.53 9.78 -12.44
CA GLU A 420 -21.93 10.03 -12.09
C GLU A 420 -22.10 10.48 -10.64
N ASN A 421 -21.31 9.93 -9.71
CA ASN A 421 -21.34 10.30 -8.30
C ASN A 421 -20.80 11.72 -8.08
N LEU A 422 -19.63 12.01 -8.65
CA LEU A 422 -18.96 13.30 -8.54
C LEU A 422 -19.67 14.41 -9.35
N LYS A 423 -20.57 14.04 -10.26
CA LYS A 423 -21.30 14.95 -11.18
C LYS A 423 -20.37 15.74 -12.11
N TYR A 424 -19.21 15.19 -12.42
CA TYR A 424 -18.29 15.66 -13.45
C TYR A 424 -17.47 14.49 -13.98
N LYS A 425 -16.86 14.67 -15.16
CA LYS A 425 -16.06 13.62 -15.81
C LYS A 425 -14.64 13.63 -15.29
N THR A 426 -14.19 12.49 -14.74
CA THR A 426 -12.81 12.29 -14.29
C THR A 426 -11.91 11.90 -15.46
N PRO A 427 -10.62 12.30 -15.47
CA PRO A 427 -9.69 11.80 -16.48
C PRO A 427 -9.46 10.31 -16.33
N LEU A 428 -9.20 9.61 -17.43
CA LEU A 428 -8.86 8.21 -17.48
C LEU A 428 -7.43 8.02 -17.99
N PHE A 429 -6.69 7.12 -17.37
CA PHE A 429 -5.31 6.80 -17.73
C PHE A 429 -5.20 5.31 -18.01
N ILE A 430 -4.86 4.95 -19.25
CA ILE A 430 -4.77 3.57 -19.71
C ILE A 430 -3.37 3.31 -20.23
N ASP A 431 -2.62 2.52 -19.52
CA ASP A 431 -1.25 2.15 -19.89
C ASP A 431 -1.24 0.79 -20.57
N SER A 432 -0.78 0.78 -21.81
CA SER A 432 -0.56 -0.43 -22.60
C SER A 432 -1.79 -1.35 -22.69
N PRO A 433 -2.89 -0.91 -23.35
CA PRO A 433 -4.12 -1.70 -23.46
C PRO A 433 -3.95 -3.03 -24.20
N HIS A 434 -2.83 -3.20 -24.86
CA HIS A 434 -2.43 -4.42 -25.58
C HIS A 434 -1.54 -5.30 -24.69
N GLY A 435 -2.08 -5.91 -23.66
CA GLY A 435 -1.36 -6.91 -22.86
C GLY A 435 -0.84 -8.08 -23.71
N ARG A 436 -0.05 -8.97 -23.12
CA ARG A 436 0.77 -9.99 -23.81
C ARG A 436 0.01 -10.91 -24.79
N GLU A 437 -1.31 -10.96 -24.77
CA GLU A 437 -2.11 -11.95 -25.52
C GLU A 437 -3.33 -11.34 -26.23
N ILE A 438 -3.42 -10.01 -26.37
CA ILE A 438 -4.58 -9.36 -27.01
C ILE A 438 -4.28 -9.01 -28.45
N GLU A 439 -5.16 -9.41 -29.32
CA GLU A 439 -5.17 -9.03 -30.73
C GLU A 439 -5.52 -7.53 -30.88
N LYS A 440 -4.96 -6.90 -31.91
CA LYS A 440 -5.22 -5.49 -32.26
C LYS A 440 -6.72 -5.20 -32.34
N GLN A 441 -7.49 -6.10 -32.94
CA GLN A 441 -8.94 -5.93 -33.11
C GLN A 441 -9.69 -5.78 -31.77
N ALA A 442 -9.28 -6.50 -30.72
CA ALA A 442 -9.89 -6.35 -29.40
C ALA A 442 -9.52 -5.01 -28.74
N VAL A 443 -8.30 -4.51 -28.98
CA VAL A 443 -7.92 -3.17 -28.54
C VAL A 443 -8.73 -2.09 -29.28
N ASP A 444 -8.92 -2.22 -30.58
CA ASP A 444 -9.73 -1.30 -31.37
C ASP A 444 -11.18 -1.27 -30.85
N GLN A 445 -11.78 -2.41 -30.52
CA GLN A 445 -13.12 -2.46 -29.89
C GLN A 445 -13.16 -1.75 -28.53
N MET A 446 -12.13 -1.91 -27.69
CA MET A 446 -12.04 -1.18 -26.42
C MET A 446 -11.96 0.35 -26.63
N ILE A 447 -11.19 0.79 -27.62
CA ILE A 447 -11.08 2.21 -27.96
C ILE A 447 -12.43 2.73 -28.50
N GLU A 448 -13.14 2.00 -29.33
CA GLU A 448 -14.47 2.37 -29.82
C GLU A 448 -15.47 2.59 -28.67
N VAL A 449 -15.46 1.71 -27.67
CA VAL A 449 -16.29 1.86 -26.46
C VAL A 449 -15.94 3.15 -25.73
N LEU A 450 -14.64 3.45 -25.58
CA LEU A 450 -14.19 4.69 -24.94
C LEU A 450 -14.58 5.92 -25.72
N GLU A 451 -14.42 5.92 -27.02
CA GLU A 451 -14.78 7.07 -27.89
C GLU A 451 -16.28 7.35 -27.89
N ARG A 452 -17.11 6.30 -27.81
CA ARG A 452 -18.56 6.45 -27.82
C ARG A 452 -19.10 6.86 -26.43
N ASP A 453 -18.75 6.13 -25.37
CA ASP A 453 -19.40 6.26 -24.08
C ASP A 453 -18.66 7.20 -23.11
N PHE A 454 -17.41 7.46 -23.38
CA PHE A 454 -16.56 8.37 -22.58
C PHE A 454 -16.16 9.63 -23.36
N ALA A 455 -16.99 10.01 -24.33
CA ALA A 455 -16.76 11.17 -25.20
C ALA A 455 -16.53 12.49 -24.45
N GLU A 456 -17.04 12.66 -23.25
CA GLU A 456 -16.86 13.85 -22.40
C GLU A 456 -15.72 13.69 -21.37
N HIS A 457 -15.06 12.54 -21.33
CA HIS A 457 -13.91 12.32 -20.47
C HIS A 457 -12.62 12.70 -21.19
N GLN A 458 -11.66 13.19 -20.41
CA GLN A 458 -10.29 13.29 -20.91
C GLN A 458 -9.62 11.92 -20.72
N ILE A 459 -9.09 11.36 -21.80
CA ILE A 459 -8.51 10.02 -21.80
C ILE A 459 -7.06 10.08 -22.25
N PHE A 460 -6.18 9.48 -21.49
CA PHE A 460 -4.76 9.31 -21.80
C PHE A 460 -4.50 7.83 -22.07
N VAL A 461 -4.07 7.51 -23.28
CA VAL A 461 -3.74 6.14 -23.67
C VAL A 461 -2.28 6.06 -24.08
N ALA A 462 -1.49 5.25 -23.38
CA ALA A 462 -0.12 4.92 -23.80
C ALA A 462 -0.12 3.65 -24.64
N SER A 463 0.33 3.72 -25.88
CA SER A 463 0.28 2.57 -26.81
C SER A 463 1.54 2.49 -27.70
N ILE A 464 1.83 1.27 -28.15
CA ILE A 464 2.80 1.01 -29.22
C ILE A 464 2.13 0.91 -30.60
N PHE A 465 0.81 0.79 -30.63
CA PHE A 465 0.06 0.79 -31.88
C PHE A 465 -0.29 2.19 -32.27
N ASP A 466 -0.15 2.47 -33.57
CA ASP A 466 -0.69 3.69 -34.15
C ASP A 466 -2.21 3.58 -34.19
N ILE A 467 -2.85 4.37 -33.31
CA ILE A 467 -4.32 4.44 -33.25
C ILE A 467 -4.70 5.59 -34.15
N GLN A 468 -5.38 5.27 -35.24
CA GLN A 468 -5.81 6.27 -36.21
C GLN A 468 -6.69 7.34 -35.54
N LYS A 469 -6.43 8.59 -35.83
CA LYS A 469 -7.22 9.73 -35.35
C LYS A 469 -8.64 9.62 -35.91
N THR A 470 -9.62 9.24 -35.06
CA THR A 470 -11.02 9.16 -35.46
C THR A 470 -11.75 10.50 -35.33
N ARG A 471 -11.25 11.41 -34.49
CA ARG A 471 -11.83 12.75 -34.28
C ARG A 471 -10.76 13.86 -34.39
N LYS A 472 -11.17 15.03 -34.88
CA LYS A 472 -10.29 16.21 -34.99
C LYS A 472 -9.76 16.72 -33.64
N ASP A 473 -10.46 16.42 -32.53
CA ASP A 473 -10.15 16.90 -31.20
C ASP A 473 -9.15 15.98 -30.43
N ASN A 474 -8.68 14.92 -31.08
CA ASN A 474 -7.71 14.00 -30.51
C ASN A 474 -6.30 14.50 -30.70
N LYS A 475 -5.45 14.36 -29.68
CA LYS A 475 -4.04 14.75 -29.72
C LYS A 475 -3.15 13.52 -29.67
N VAL A 476 -2.16 13.46 -30.57
CA VAL A 476 -1.11 12.46 -30.51
C VAL A 476 0.15 13.11 -29.98
N ILE A 477 0.73 12.50 -28.94
CA ILE A 477 2.02 12.89 -28.35
C ILE A 477 3.02 11.80 -28.71
N GLU A 478 3.81 12.05 -29.75
CA GLU A 478 4.83 11.12 -30.20
C GLU A 478 6.07 11.17 -29.31
N MET A 479 6.47 9.99 -28.83
CA MET A 479 7.66 9.82 -28.01
C MET A 479 8.83 9.30 -28.87
N ASN A 480 9.53 10.22 -29.58
CA ASN A 480 10.60 9.86 -30.52
C ASN A 480 11.99 9.67 -29.88
N GLY A 481 12.11 9.91 -28.57
CA GLY A 481 13.36 9.79 -27.81
C GLY A 481 13.08 9.41 -26.36
N LYS A 482 14.13 9.35 -25.55
CA LYS A 482 13.99 9.15 -24.13
C LYS A 482 13.58 10.48 -23.47
N LEU A 483 12.31 10.59 -23.11
CA LEU A 483 11.70 11.79 -22.56
C LEU A 483 12.49 12.42 -21.38
N PHE A 484 13.13 11.59 -20.59
CA PHE A 484 13.82 11.99 -19.37
C PHE A 484 15.34 12.04 -19.51
N ASP A 485 15.92 11.82 -20.70
CA ASP A 485 17.34 11.91 -20.94
C ASP A 485 17.77 13.37 -21.25
N ILE A 486 18.92 13.79 -20.72
CA ILE A 486 19.48 15.14 -20.90
C ILE A 486 19.73 15.44 -22.38
N LYS A 487 20.19 14.45 -23.15
CA LYS A 487 20.63 14.58 -24.53
C LYS A 487 19.55 14.43 -25.60
N SER A 488 18.29 14.18 -25.24
CA SER A 488 17.22 14.10 -26.22
C SER A 488 16.82 15.53 -26.63
N GLY A 489 17.45 16.00 -27.69
CA GLY A 489 17.05 17.24 -28.34
C GLY A 489 15.55 17.23 -28.68
N GLN A 490 14.99 18.43 -28.67
CA GLN A 490 13.67 18.86 -29.12
C GLN A 490 12.70 17.73 -29.52
N MET A 491 11.74 17.42 -28.64
CA MET A 491 10.48 16.84 -29.09
C MET A 491 9.76 17.93 -29.88
N THR A 492 9.78 17.82 -31.19
CA THR A 492 8.90 18.61 -32.04
C THR A 492 7.46 18.19 -31.77
N LEU A 493 6.68 19.09 -31.20
CA LEU A 493 5.25 19.09 -31.39
C LEU A 493 5.03 19.39 -32.87
N PHE A 494 4.56 18.42 -33.63
CA PHE A 494 4.06 18.75 -34.97
C PHE A 494 2.78 19.55 -34.80
N ASP A 495 2.89 20.85 -35.03
CA ASP A 495 1.75 21.66 -35.37
C ASP A 495 1.28 21.20 -36.75
N ASP A 496 0.04 20.78 -36.81
CA ASP A 496 -0.61 20.41 -38.08
C ASP A 496 -0.68 21.64 -38.97
N GLU A 497 -0.10 21.58 -40.20
CA GLU A 497 -0.59 22.26 -41.36
C GLU A 497 -1.84 21.57 -41.95
#